data_81e0a5c20116fc80eb04245eeeac5594
#
_entry.id   81e0a5c20116fc80eb04245eeeac5594
#
_cell.length_a   1.000
_cell.length_b   1.000
_cell.length_c   1.000
_cell.angle_alpha   90.00
_cell.angle_beta   90.00
_cell.angle_gamma   90.00
#
_symmetry.space_group_name_H-M   'P 1'
#
loop_
_entity.id
_entity.type
_entity.pdbx_description
1 polymer ?
#
loop_
_entity_poly.entity_id
_entity_poly.type
_entity_poly.pdbx_seq_one_letter_code
_entity_poly.pdbx_strand_id
1 'polypeptide(L)'
;MTIFSNSFIINNMEKKQFNRRQFLRTLGLGTAMVALNPLEALAQDDKPKTTAVTDNKMTYRVQNGTGERVSLLGFGMMRLPNDNQELVNQLVDYALAHGVNYFDTAPIYTRGLNEGIVGAALSRHPRDSYYVATKMSNYREQYWPLEESKKMYYNSFEQLRVDYIDYYLLHGVGGKGMEDFRPRFLDNGMLDFLLEERKAGRIRHLGFSYHGNVEVFDWLIEHNDEYKWDFVQIQMNFLDWRHASLGKEKRSDADAEYLYNQLAKNDIQAVIMEPFRGGALGKMSEGHIDRLKELRPDDTIARWAFRWVGSKPGVLTVLSGMNQMEHLVENCETYSPLERCTEAENDLLEKIADDISGIPIIPCTTCAYCMPCPYGVDIPGNFTVYNEAMQAKTLPLPPKGDPDYDARHEAFVKAYYAAVPAEKRANQCVDCEHCLPLCPQQIRIPIQMGRINQILRKR
;
A
#
# COMPACT_ATOMS: atom_id res chain seq x y z
N MET A 1 -2.64 -22.93 59.28
CA MET A 1 -4.11 -22.88 59.15
C MET A 1 -4.46 -21.48 58.69
N THR A 2 -4.90 -21.15 57.52
CA THR A 2 -5.68 -21.73 56.49
C THR A 2 -5.34 -20.99 55.20
N ILE A 3 -5.14 -21.74 54.11
CA ILE A 3 -4.81 -21.31 52.76
C ILE A 3 -6.10 -20.76 52.13
N PHE A 4 -6.10 -19.59 51.50
CA PHE A 4 -7.07 -19.19 50.49
C PHE A 4 -6.38 -19.05 49.15
N SER A 5 -6.65 -20.02 48.27
CA SER A 5 -6.32 -20.02 46.86
C SER A 5 -7.34 -19.18 46.08
N ASN A 6 -6.91 -18.16 45.39
CA ASN A 6 -7.69 -17.49 44.37
C ASN A 6 -7.39 -18.12 43.01
N SER A 7 -8.34 -18.91 42.52
CA SER A 7 -8.35 -19.47 41.17
C SER A 7 -8.68 -18.38 40.18
N PHE A 8 -7.73 -18.01 39.32
CA PHE A 8 -8.00 -17.26 38.09
C PHE A 8 -8.63 -18.21 37.06
N ILE A 9 -9.85 -17.94 36.69
CA ILE A 9 -10.54 -18.58 35.57
C ILE A 9 -9.88 -18.07 34.30
N ILE A 10 -9.02 -18.90 33.70
CA ILE A 10 -8.53 -18.69 32.33
C ILE A 10 -9.62 -19.22 31.40
N ASN A 11 -10.35 -18.31 30.77
CA ASN A 11 -11.24 -18.65 29.68
C ASN A 11 -10.41 -19.21 28.51
N ASN A 12 -10.48 -20.50 28.29
CA ASN A 12 -9.98 -21.19 27.13
C ASN A 12 -10.76 -20.72 25.88
N MET A 13 -10.22 -19.80 25.16
CA MET A 13 -10.59 -19.63 23.74
C MET A 13 -9.95 -20.79 22.97
N GLU A 14 -10.75 -21.76 22.64
CA GLU A 14 -10.36 -22.88 21.75
C GLU A 14 -9.86 -22.29 20.43
N LYS A 15 -8.58 -22.45 20.15
CA LYS A 15 -7.99 -22.28 18.83
C LYS A 15 -8.65 -23.30 17.90
N LYS A 16 -9.62 -22.86 17.09
CA LYS A 16 -10.14 -23.65 15.98
C LYS A 16 -8.99 -23.86 15.00
N GLN A 17 -8.33 -25.00 15.10
CA GLN A 17 -7.44 -25.48 14.04
C GLN A 17 -8.28 -25.81 12.82
N PHE A 18 -8.13 -25.02 11.76
CA PHE A 18 -8.67 -25.36 10.45
C PHE A 18 -7.94 -26.59 9.94
N ASN A 19 -8.63 -27.72 9.85
CA ASN A 19 -8.04 -28.95 9.35
C ASN A 19 -8.27 -29.09 7.82
N ARG A 20 -7.36 -29.83 7.15
CA ARG A 20 -7.35 -30.08 5.70
C ARG A 20 -8.71 -30.53 5.13
N ARG A 21 -9.53 -31.19 5.92
CA ARG A 21 -10.83 -31.71 5.51
C ARG A 21 -11.94 -30.64 5.47
N GLN A 22 -11.84 -29.61 6.30
CA GLN A 22 -12.76 -28.45 6.26
C GLN A 22 -12.40 -27.53 5.09
N PHE A 23 -11.11 -27.36 4.81
CA PHE A 23 -10.60 -26.63 3.65
C PHE A 23 -11.11 -27.24 2.32
N LEU A 24 -11.05 -28.56 2.16
CA LEU A 24 -11.52 -29.26 0.95
C LEU A 24 -13.05 -29.27 0.79
N ARG A 25 -13.83 -29.09 1.84
CA ARG A 25 -15.29 -28.95 1.76
C ARG A 25 -15.76 -27.56 1.33
N THR A 26 -14.96 -26.53 1.54
CA THR A 26 -15.25 -25.17 1.07
C THR A 26 -14.88 -25.00 -0.43
N LEU A 27 -14.00 -25.87 -0.95
CA LEU A 27 -13.71 -25.99 -2.38
C LEU A 27 -14.73 -26.96 -3.00
N GLY A 28 -15.97 -26.49 -3.21
CA GLY A 28 -17.05 -27.27 -3.83
C GLY A 28 -16.65 -27.81 -5.22
N LEU A 29 -16.19 -29.07 -5.26
CA LEU A 29 -16.00 -29.82 -6.50
C LEU A 29 -17.36 -30.26 -7.05
N GLY A 30 -17.91 -29.43 -7.93
CA GLY A 30 -18.96 -29.82 -8.86
C GLY A 30 -18.32 -30.21 -10.20
N THR A 31 -18.05 -31.53 -10.38
CA THR A 31 -17.64 -32.04 -11.70
C THR A 31 -18.86 -32.17 -12.60
N ALA A 32 -18.96 -31.26 -13.58
CA ALA A 32 -19.78 -31.49 -14.77
C ALA A 32 -18.86 -31.76 -15.97
N MET A 33 -18.74 -33.02 -16.40
CA MET A 33 -18.15 -33.33 -17.70
C MET A 33 -19.11 -32.88 -18.80
N VAL A 34 -18.66 -31.91 -19.61
CA VAL A 34 -19.27 -31.62 -20.90
C VAL A 34 -18.31 -32.09 -22.00
N ALA A 35 -18.78 -33.09 -22.80
CA ALA A 35 -18.07 -33.55 -23.97
C ALA A 35 -18.01 -32.48 -25.04
N LEU A 36 -16.80 -32.06 -25.45
CA LEU A 36 -16.55 -31.11 -26.54
C LEU A 36 -16.29 -31.86 -27.84
N ASN A 37 -17.01 -31.46 -28.89
CA ASN A 37 -16.80 -31.88 -30.28
C ASN A 37 -15.50 -31.27 -30.85
N PRO A 38 -14.69 -31.99 -31.65
CA PRO A 38 -13.35 -31.56 -32.06
C PRO A 38 -13.30 -30.69 -33.35
N LEU A 39 -14.28 -29.90 -33.66
CA LEU A 39 -14.31 -29.19 -34.97
C LEU A 39 -14.50 -27.66 -34.90
N GLU A 40 -14.29 -27.02 -33.74
CA GLU A 40 -14.37 -25.55 -33.60
C GLU A 40 -13.07 -24.90 -33.07
N ALA A 41 -11.93 -25.46 -33.38
CA ALA A 41 -10.64 -24.92 -32.91
C ALA A 41 -9.92 -24.11 -34.00
N LEU A 42 -10.56 -23.14 -34.63
CA LEU A 42 -9.92 -22.12 -35.47
C LEU A 42 -10.82 -20.87 -35.63
N ALA A 43 -11.08 -20.20 -34.51
CA ALA A 43 -11.45 -18.79 -34.52
C ALA A 43 -10.83 -18.18 -33.23
N GLN A 44 -9.76 -17.42 -33.41
CA GLN A 44 -9.25 -16.54 -32.37
C GLN A 44 -10.28 -15.43 -32.18
N ASP A 45 -11.20 -15.63 -31.24
CA ASP A 45 -12.08 -14.60 -30.70
C ASP A 45 -11.37 -13.92 -29.54
N ASP A 46 -11.04 -12.64 -29.71
CA ASP A 46 -10.69 -11.71 -28.64
C ASP A 46 -11.91 -11.51 -27.72
N LYS A 47 -12.23 -12.53 -26.93
CA LYS A 47 -13.23 -12.38 -25.84
C LYS A 47 -12.54 -11.84 -24.59
N PRO A 48 -13.13 -10.83 -23.91
CA PRO A 48 -12.63 -10.38 -22.61
C PRO A 48 -12.57 -11.54 -21.64
N LYS A 49 -11.51 -11.61 -20.83
CA LYS A 49 -11.32 -12.64 -19.79
C LYS A 49 -12.57 -12.74 -18.92
N THR A 50 -13.37 -13.77 -19.12
CA THR A 50 -14.44 -14.15 -18.21
C THR A 50 -13.84 -15.01 -17.09
N THR A 51 -13.41 -14.40 -15.99
CA THR A 51 -13.16 -15.13 -14.74
C THR A 51 -14.43 -15.88 -14.37
N ALA A 52 -14.29 -17.18 -14.11
CA ALA A 52 -15.39 -18.04 -13.68
C ALA A 52 -16.16 -17.35 -12.54
N VAL A 53 -17.45 -17.10 -12.75
CA VAL A 53 -18.34 -16.51 -11.74
C VAL A 53 -18.57 -17.59 -10.70
N THR A 54 -17.73 -17.63 -9.67
CA THR A 54 -18.11 -18.21 -8.39
C THR A 54 -19.18 -17.29 -7.79
N ASP A 55 -20.03 -17.78 -6.88
CA ASP A 55 -21.05 -17.04 -6.12
C ASP A 55 -20.43 -15.95 -5.20
N ASN A 56 -19.36 -15.36 -5.66
CA ASN A 56 -18.47 -14.45 -5.01
C ASN A 56 -19.06 -13.04 -5.05
N LYS A 57 -19.36 -12.50 -3.88
CA LYS A 57 -19.92 -11.16 -3.70
C LYS A 57 -18.89 -10.03 -3.87
N MET A 58 -17.65 -10.33 -4.23
CA MET A 58 -16.59 -9.32 -4.44
C MET A 58 -17.07 -8.22 -5.40
N THR A 59 -16.85 -6.98 -5.02
CA THR A 59 -17.10 -5.84 -5.90
C THR A 59 -16.00 -5.72 -6.93
N TYR A 60 -16.38 -5.66 -8.21
CA TYR A 60 -15.46 -5.46 -9.32
C TYR A 60 -15.65 -4.08 -9.97
N ARG A 61 -14.59 -3.58 -10.57
CA ARG A 61 -14.59 -2.45 -11.48
C ARG A 61 -14.19 -2.92 -12.88
N VAL A 62 -14.65 -2.18 -13.88
CA VAL A 62 -14.32 -2.48 -15.27
C VAL A 62 -13.18 -1.57 -15.70
N GLN A 63 -12.09 -2.15 -16.24
CA GLN A 63 -10.99 -1.40 -16.84
C GLN A 63 -11.48 -0.69 -18.09
N ASN A 64 -11.25 0.62 -18.19
CA ASN A 64 -11.60 1.41 -19.35
C ASN A 64 -10.90 0.87 -20.62
N GLY A 65 -11.62 0.85 -21.74
CA GLY A 65 -11.09 0.43 -23.03
C GLY A 65 -11.01 -1.08 -23.26
N THR A 66 -10.85 -1.94 -22.23
CA THR A 66 -10.73 -3.39 -22.40
C THR A 66 -11.92 -4.19 -21.90
N GLY A 67 -12.69 -3.63 -20.96
CA GLY A 67 -13.81 -4.33 -20.33
C GLY A 67 -13.41 -5.41 -19.32
N GLU A 68 -12.13 -5.51 -18.99
CA GLU A 68 -11.62 -6.43 -17.97
C GLU A 68 -12.18 -6.12 -16.58
N ARG A 69 -12.58 -7.16 -15.86
CA ARG A 69 -13.15 -7.03 -14.51
C ARG A 69 -12.05 -7.17 -13.47
N VAL A 70 -11.71 -6.07 -12.82
CA VAL A 70 -10.70 -6.00 -11.76
C VAL A 70 -11.39 -5.93 -10.40
N SER A 71 -10.95 -6.77 -9.44
CA SER A 71 -11.47 -6.72 -8.07
C SER A 71 -11.17 -5.37 -7.43
N LEU A 72 -12.15 -4.77 -6.77
CA LEU A 72 -11.96 -3.50 -6.08
C LEU A 72 -10.93 -3.61 -4.94
N LEU A 73 -10.81 -4.79 -4.32
CA LEU A 73 -9.68 -5.14 -3.47
C LEU A 73 -8.53 -5.66 -4.32
N GLY A 74 -7.40 -4.94 -4.31
CA GLY A 74 -6.13 -5.38 -4.85
C GLY A 74 -5.18 -5.83 -3.74
N PHE A 75 -4.37 -6.85 -4.01
CA PHE A 75 -3.38 -7.33 -3.06
C PHE A 75 -2.04 -6.61 -3.29
N GLY A 76 -1.72 -5.62 -2.43
CA GLY A 76 -0.41 -4.97 -2.38
C GLY A 76 0.61 -5.87 -1.68
N MET A 77 1.52 -6.47 -2.44
CA MET A 77 2.37 -7.55 -1.93
C MET A 77 3.71 -7.08 -1.35
N MET A 78 3.92 -5.77 -1.20
CA MET A 78 5.17 -5.20 -0.68
C MET A 78 5.54 -5.70 0.73
N ARG A 79 4.55 -6.01 1.56
CA ARG A 79 4.72 -6.36 2.99
C ARG A 79 4.59 -7.86 3.26
N LEU A 80 4.67 -8.71 2.23
CA LEU A 80 4.62 -10.16 2.41
C LEU A 80 5.78 -10.65 3.29
N PRO A 81 5.56 -11.68 4.13
CA PRO A 81 6.64 -12.35 4.83
C PRO A 81 7.57 -13.03 3.82
N ASN A 82 8.85 -12.62 3.84
CA ASN A 82 9.87 -13.10 2.88
C ASN A 82 10.57 -14.40 3.30
N ASP A 83 10.29 -14.86 4.50
CA ASP A 83 10.84 -16.06 5.13
C ASP A 83 9.82 -17.20 5.28
N ASN A 84 8.59 -17.00 4.80
CA ASN A 84 7.51 -17.98 4.93
C ASN A 84 6.67 -18.07 3.65
N GLN A 85 7.21 -18.78 2.63
CA GLN A 85 6.53 -19.00 1.35
C GLN A 85 5.17 -19.72 1.52
N GLU A 86 5.06 -20.62 2.49
CA GLU A 86 3.79 -21.37 2.73
C GLU A 86 2.67 -20.42 3.18
N LEU A 87 2.97 -19.46 4.06
CA LEU A 87 1.98 -18.44 4.45
C LEU A 87 1.59 -17.58 3.24
N VAL A 88 2.56 -17.16 2.41
CA VAL A 88 2.26 -16.42 1.19
C VAL A 88 1.36 -17.21 0.25
N ASN A 89 1.62 -18.50 0.07
CA ASN A 89 0.78 -19.38 -0.73
C ASN A 89 -0.66 -19.43 -0.19
N GLN A 90 -0.83 -19.56 1.13
CA GLN A 90 -2.15 -19.60 1.77
C GLN A 90 -2.90 -18.26 1.60
N LEU A 91 -2.20 -17.12 1.71
CA LEU A 91 -2.77 -15.81 1.50
C LEU A 91 -3.25 -15.63 0.04
N VAL A 92 -2.44 -16.05 -0.93
CA VAL A 92 -2.80 -15.97 -2.36
C VAL A 92 -3.96 -16.91 -2.68
N ASP A 93 -3.93 -18.15 -2.18
CA ASP A 93 -5.01 -19.12 -2.37
C ASP A 93 -6.34 -18.59 -1.82
N TYR A 94 -6.31 -18.00 -0.62
CA TYR A 94 -7.50 -17.39 -0.02
C TYR A 94 -8.00 -16.18 -0.83
N ALA A 95 -7.10 -15.27 -1.24
CA ALA A 95 -7.43 -14.09 -2.01
C ALA A 95 -8.15 -14.45 -3.31
N LEU A 96 -7.59 -15.38 -4.11
CA LEU A 96 -8.19 -15.84 -5.36
C LEU A 96 -9.54 -16.54 -5.13
N ALA A 97 -9.64 -17.40 -4.10
CA ALA A 97 -10.88 -18.08 -3.76
C ALA A 97 -12.01 -17.11 -3.36
N HIS A 98 -11.67 -15.90 -2.87
CA HIS A 98 -12.61 -14.85 -2.49
C HIS A 98 -12.74 -13.74 -3.53
N GLY A 99 -12.21 -13.94 -4.75
CA GLY A 99 -12.42 -13.09 -5.92
C GLY A 99 -11.46 -11.92 -6.05
N VAL A 100 -10.43 -11.83 -5.22
CA VAL A 100 -9.31 -10.89 -5.44
C VAL A 100 -8.51 -11.38 -6.63
N ASN A 101 -8.41 -10.55 -7.66
CA ASN A 101 -7.70 -10.92 -8.89
C ASN A 101 -6.62 -9.93 -9.34
N TYR A 102 -6.27 -8.92 -8.53
CA TYR A 102 -5.22 -7.96 -8.82
C TYR A 102 -4.11 -8.06 -7.77
N PHE A 103 -2.87 -8.34 -8.20
CA PHE A 103 -1.70 -8.56 -7.35
C PHE A 103 -0.58 -7.61 -7.75
N ASP A 104 -0.15 -6.73 -6.82
CA ASP A 104 0.82 -5.67 -7.08
C ASP A 104 2.15 -5.93 -6.38
N THR A 105 3.23 -5.94 -7.16
CA THR A 105 4.61 -6.10 -6.67
C THR A 105 5.56 -5.10 -7.31
N ALA A 106 6.86 -5.20 -7.04
CA ALA A 106 7.93 -4.45 -7.71
C ALA A 106 9.31 -5.09 -7.45
N PRO A 107 10.30 -4.91 -8.36
CA PRO A 107 11.65 -5.42 -8.20
C PRO A 107 12.36 -4.97 -6.92
N ILE A 108 12.09 -3.75 -6.44
CA ILE A 108 12.76 -3.21 -5.24
C ILE A 108 12.18 -3.75 -3.93
N TYR A 109 10.97 -4.32 -3.93
CA TYR A 109 10.31 -4.77 -2.72
C TYR A 109 11.08 -5.92 -2.07
N THR A 110 11.11 -5.93 -0.74
CA THR A 110 11.82 -6.96 0.04
C THR A 110 13.27 -7.17 -0.44
N ARG A 111 13.97 -6.06 -0.75
CA ARG A 111 15.36 -6.08 -1.24
C ARG A 111 15.58 -6.93 -2.50
N GLY A 112 14.59 -6.96 -3.38
CA GLY A 112 14.67 -7.69 -4.65
C GLY A 112 14.14 -9.12 -4.62
N LEU A 113 13.62 -9.60 -3.49
CA LEU A 113 13.12 -10.97 -3.36
C LEU A 113 11.62 -11.10 -3.65
N ASN A 114 10.88 -9.98 -3.62
CA ASN A 114 9.42 -10.02 -3.62
C ASN A 114 8.82 -10.63 -4.88
N GLU A 115 9.28 -10.27 -6.08
CA GLU A 115 8.76 -10.83 -7.33
C GLU A 115 8.91 -12.34 -7.40
N GLY A 116 10.04 -12.89 -6.94
CA GLY A 116 10.25 -14.34 -6.89
C GLY A 116 9.28 -15.06 -5.94
N ILE A 117 9.01 -14.46 -4.78
CA ILE A 117 8.03 -14.97 -3.80
C ILE A 117 6.61 -14.93 -4.38
N VAL A 118 6.24 -13.81 -5.01
CA VAL A 118 4.94 -13.62 -5.67
C VAL A 118 4.78 -14.57 -6.84
N GLY A 119 5.79 -14.69 -7.70
CA GLY A 119 5.79 -15.60 -8.84
C GLY A 119 5.66 -17.06 -8.43
N ALA A 120 6.33 -17.48 -7.34
CA ALA A 120 6.19 -18.81 -6.77
C ALA A 120 4.76 -19.09 -6.30
N ALA A 121 4.09 -18.13 -5.68
CA ALA A 121 2.72 -18.28 -5.21
C ALA A 121 1.70 -18.28 -6.37
N LEU A 122 1.76 -17.28 -7.26
CA LEU A 122 0.80 -17.10 -8.35
C LEU A 122 0.91 -18.18 -9.43
N SER A 123 2.12 -18.67 -9.75
CA SER A 123 2.31 -19.73 -10.77
C SER A 123 1.64 -21.08 -10.43
N ARG A 124 1.12 -21.25 -9.23
CA ARG A 124 0.31 -22.41 -8.79
C ARG A 124 -1.12 -22.34 -9.32
N HIS A 125 -1.55 -21.21 -9.86
CA HIS A 125 -2.91 -20.94 -10.33
C HIS A 125 -2.93 -20.69 -11.86
N PRO A 126 -4.08 -20.91 -12.51
CA PRO A 126 -4.22 -20.57 -13.94
C PRO A 126 -3.88 -19.11 -14.20
N ARG A 127 -3.03 -18.86 -15.21
CA ARG A 127 -2.52 -17.49 -15.51
C ARG A 127 -3.63 -16.47 -15.83
N ASP A 128 -4.74 -16.92 -16.36
CA ASP A 128 -5.91 -16.12 -16.71
C ASP A 128 -6.85 -15.86 -15.52
N SER A 129 -6.58 -16.42 -14.35
CA SER A 129 -7.38 -16.19 -13.14
C SER A 129 -6.98 -14.92 -12.37
N TYR A 130 -5.88 -14.27 -12.74
CA TYR A 130 -5.36 -13.10 -12.04
C TYR A 130 -4.68 -12.10 -12.95
N TYR A 131 -4.59 -10.87 -12.49
CA TYR A 131 -3.78 -9.79 -13.04
C TYR A 131 -2.57 -9.56 -12.15
N VAL A 132 -1.38 -9.49 -12.76
CA VAL A 132 -0.14 -9.16 -12.05
C VAL A 132 0.36 -7.78 -12.47
N ALA A 133 0.68 -6.96 -11.48
CA ALA A 133 1.27 -5.65 -11.65
C ALA A 133 2.70 -5.63 -11.12
N THR A 134 3.64 -5.09 -11.92
CA THR A 134 5.00 -4.79 -11.46
C THR A 134 5.52 -3.50 -12.07
N LYS A 135 6.75 -3.08 -11.73
CA LYS A 135 7.18 -1.70 -11.93
C LYS A 135 8.65 -1.60 -12.38
N MET A 136 8.98 -0.60 -13.19
CA MET A 136 10.36 -0.21 -13.47
C MET A 136 10.96 0.54 -12.27
N SER A 137 11.72 -0.17 -11.44
CA SER A 137 12.27 0.33 -10.17
C SER A 137 13.71 0.85 -10.27
N ASN A 138 14.07 1.52 -11.36
CA ASN A 138 15.41 2.02 -11.65
C ASN A 138 15.78 3.30 -10.86
N TYR A 139 15.61 3.28 -9.52
CA TYR A 139 15.84 4.46 -8.65
C TYR A 139 17.29 4.92 -8.54
N ARG A 140 18.26 4.00 -8.75
CA ARG A 140 19.69 4.30 -8.61
C ARG A 140 20.28 4.58 -9.98
N GLU A 141 21.18 5.55 -10.09
CA GLU A 141 21.82 5.98 -11.34
C GLU A 141 22.50 4.85 -12.12
N GLN A 142 23.03 3.84 -11.43
CA GLN A 142 23.59 2.64 -12.06
C GLN A 142 22.59 1.84 -12.90
N TYR A 143 21.28 1.99 -12.65
CA TYR A 143 20.21 1.33 -13.41
C TYR A 143 19.57 2.24 -14.48
N TRP A 144 20.02 3.49 -14.62
CA TRP A 144 19.46 4.42 -15.62
C TRP A 144 19.88 4.09 -17.06
N PRO A 145 21.08 3.55 -17.34
CA PRO A 145 21.38 3.12 -18.71
C PRO A 145 20.28 2.16 -19.22
N LEU A 146 19.84 2.35 -20.47
CA LEU A 146 18.74 1.61 -21.07
C LEU A 146 18.90 0.10 -20.91
N GLU A 147 20.10 -0.43 -21.17
CA GLU A 147 20.37 -1.87 -21.09
C GLU A 147 20.26 -2.40 -19.64
N GLU A 148 20.63 -1.60 -18.64
CA GLU A 148 20.47 -2.00 -17.23
C GLU A 148 18.98 -1.96 -16.80
N SER A 149 18.21 -0.97 -17.26
CA SER A 149 16.76 -0.93 -17.07
C SER A 149 16.07 -2.10 -17.78
N LYS A 150 16.49 -2.47 -19.01
CA LYS A 150 15.97 -3.64 -19.73
C LYS A 150 16.26 -4.95 -19.02
N LYS A 151 17.46 -5.11 -18.43
CA LYS A 151 17.77 -6.30 -17.60
C LYS A 151 16.79 -6.42 -16.44
N MET A 152 16.48 -5.32 -15.75
CA MET A 152 15.48 -5.32 -14.68
C MET A 152 14.09 -5.69 -15.20
N TYR A 153 13.69 -5.14 -16.35
CA TYR A 153 12.44 -5.46 -17.02
C TYR A 153 12.30 -6.96 -17.32
N TYR A 154 13.28 -7.56 -17.99
CA TYR A 154 13.24 -8.99 -18.33
C TYR A 154 13.33 -9.89 -17.10
N ASN A 155 14.12 -9.50 -16.08
CA ASN A 155 14.19 -10.24 -14.83
C ASN A 155 12.83 -10.32 -14.12
N SER A 156 11.97 -9.31 -14.23
CA SER A 156 10.62 -9.35 -13.66
C SER A 156 9.78 -10.49 -14.26
N PHE A 157 9.89 -10.77 -15.56
CA PHE A 157 9.19 -11.91 -16.18
C PHE A 157 9.68 -13.26 -15.64
N GLU A 158 11.00 -13.41 -15.49
CA GLU A 158 11.61 -14.62 -14.94
C GLU A 158 11.18 -14.84 -13.49
N GLN A 159 11.27 -13.80 -12.65
CA GLN A 159 10.90 -13.89 -11.23
C GLN A 159 9.40 -14.14 -11.04
N LEU A 160 8.55 -13.49 -11.81
CA LEU A 160 7.11 -13.65 -11.77
C LEU A 160 6.63 -14.94 -12.48
N ARG A 161 7.49 -15.57 -13.30
CA ARG A 161 7.19 -16.80 -14.08
C ARG A 161 6.03 -16.58 -15.04
N VAL A 162 6.05 -15.49 -15.80
CA VAL A 162 4.98 -15.10 -16.72
C VAL A 162 5.53 -14.71 -18.09
N ASP A 163 4.73 -14.93 -19.15
CA ASP A 163 5.06 -14.54 -20.54
C ASP A 163 4.59 -13.12 -20.87
N TYR A 164 3.65 -12.57 -20.10
CA TYR A 164 3.16 -11.20 -20.19
C TYR A 164 2.80 -10.65 -18.81
N ILE A 165 2.88 -9.33 -18.68
CA ILE A 165 2.52 -8.59 -17.47
C ILE A 165 1.25 -7.80 -17.77
N ASP A 166 0.23 -7.91 -16.89
CA ASP A 166 -1.05 -7.25 -17.11
C ASP A 166 -0.93 -5.74 -16.88
N TYR A 167 -0.28 -5.31 -15.79
CA TYR A 167 -0.13 -3.90 -15.42
C TYR A 167 1.34 -3.56 -15.17
N TYR A 168 1.92 -2.70 -15.98
CA TYR A 168 3.32 -2.28 -15.80
C TYR A 168 3.40 -0.79 -15.50
N LEU A 169 4.24 -0.39 -14.53
CA LEU A 169 4.30 0.99 -14.06
C LEU A 169 5.71 1.58 -14.16
N LEU A 170 5.81 2.86 -14.50
CA LEU A 170 6.97 3.66 -14.12
C LEU A 170 6.93 3.85 -12.60
N HIS A 171 7.97 3.41 -11.88
CA HIS A 171 7.95 3.33 -10.43
C HIS A 171 8.36 4.64 -9.74
N GLY A 172 7.45 5.22 -8.94
CA GLY A 172 7.72 6.34 -8.05
C GLY A 172 8.20 7.58 -8.79
N VAL A 173 7.44 8.02 -9.79
CA VAL A 173 7.76 9.26 -10.51
C VAL A 173 7.48 10.48 -9.64
N GLY A 174 8.26 11.54 -9.78
CA GLY A 174 8.12 12.81 -9.08
C GLY A 174 8.99 12.96 -7.81
N GLY A 175 9.68 11.92 -7.35
CA GLY A 175 10.44 11.97 -6.09
C GLY A 175 11.46 13.12 -6.01
N LYS A 176 12.23 13.34 -7.08
CA LYS A 176 13.18 14.48 -7.21
C LYS A 176 12.79 15.44 -8.33
N GLY A 177 11.56 15.35 -8.84
CA GLY A 177 11.09 16.17 -9.96
C GLY A 177 11.59 15.69 -11.31
N MET A 178 11.63 16.61 -12.30
CA MET A 178 12.06 16.31 -13.67
C MET A 178 13.53 15.92 -13.77
N GLU A 179 14.37 16.34 -12.83
CA GLU A 179 15.80 16.00 -12.80
C GLU A 179 16.04 14.49 -12.60
N ASP A 180 15.16 13.80 -11.86
CA ASP A 180 15.18 12.36 -11.67
C ASP A 180 14.39 11.62 -12.76
N PHE A 181 13.24 12.18 -13.15
CA PHE A 181 12.34 11.55 -14.09
C PHE A 181 12.93 11.42 -15.51
N ARG A 182 13.50 12.51 -16.04
CA ARG A 182 14.04 12.52 -17.41
C ARG A 182 15.13 11.46 -17.66
N PRO A 183 16.22 11.40 -16.86
CA PRO A 183 17.28 10.41 -17.12
C PRO A 183 16.83 8.97 -16.89
N ARG A 184 15.81 8.74 -16.04
CA ARG A 184 15.28 7.40 -15.78
C ARG A 184 14.39 6.86 -16.89
N PHE A 185 13.65 7.72 -17.58
CA PHE A 185 12.58 7.26 -18.47
C PHE A 185 12.56 7.88 -19.86
N LEU A 186 12.96 9.16 -19.99
CA LEU A 186 12.89 9.88 -21.27
C LEU A 186 14.23 9.83 -21.98
N ASP A 187 15.29 10.41 -21.38
CA ASP A 187 16.55 10.66 -22.05
C ASP A 187 17.31 9.36 -22.37
N ASN A 188 17.01 8.27 -21.65
CA ASN A 188 17.57 6.94 -21.88
C ASN A 188 16.74 6.07 -22.85
N GLY A 189 15.57 6.51 -23.31
CA GLY A 189 14.67 5.76 -24.19
C GLY A 189 13.90 4.63 -23.53
N MET A 190 13.84 4.58 -22.17
CA MET A 190 13.14 3.49 -21.47
C MET A 190 11.62 3.57 -21.64
N LEU A 191 11.05 4.78 -21.68
CA LEU A 191 9.62 4.94 -21.92
C LEU A 191 9.23 4.47 -23.34
N ASP A 192 10.00 4.83 -24.36
CA ASP A 192 9.80 4.36 -25.73
C ASP A 192 9.83 2.83 -25.81
N PHE A 193 10.81 2.22 -25.14
CA PHE A 193 10.89 0.77 -25.06
C PHE A 193 9.62 0.15 -24.42
N LEU A 194 9.11 0.70 -23.32
CA LEU A 194 7.91 0.19 -22.66
C LEU A 194 6.66 0.36 -23.53
N LEU A 195 6.57 1.45 -24.31
CA LEU A 195 5.50 1.64 -25.30
C LEU A 195 5.53 0.57 -26.40
N GLU A 196 6.71 0.21 -26.89
CA GLU A 196 6.85 -0.89 -27.88
C GLU A 196 6.53 -2.26 -27.24
N GLU A 197 6.89 -2.48 -25.97
CA GLU A 197 6.53 -3.70 -25.23
C GLU A 197 5.00 -3.82 -25.03
N ARG A 198 4.31 -2.71 -24.77
CA ARG A 198 2.83 -2.67 -24.73
C ARG A 198 2.24 -2.97 -26.10
N LYS A 199 2.74 -2.36 -27.16
CA LYS A 199 2.30 -2.62 -28.54
C LYS A 199 2.53 -4.08 -28.96
N ALA A 200 3.59 -4.70 -28.46
CA ALA A 200 3.90 -6.11 -28.70
C ALA A 200 3.06 -7.08 -27.84
N GLY A 201 2.25 -6.56 -26.90
CA GLY A 201 1.38 -7.36 -26.02
C GLY A 201 2.09 -8.02 -24.82
N ARG A 202 3.40 -7.73 -24.61
CA ARG A 202 4.10 -8.20 -23.42
C ARG A 202 3.73 -7.41 -22.17
N ILE A 203 3.32 -6.16 -22.33
CA ILE A 203 2.61 -5.34 -21.34
C ILE A 203 1.19 -5.13 -21.87
N ARG A 204 0.17 -5.38 -21.05
CA ARG A 204 -1.22 -5.15 -21.44
C ARG A 204 -1.67 -3.73 -21.13
N HIS A 205 -1.35 -3.24 -19.93
CA HIS A 205 -1.66 -1.89 -19.47
C HIS A 205 -0.40 -1.21 -18.97
N LEU A 206 -0.11 -0.01 -19.46
CA LEU A 206 1.02 0.80 -19.05
C LEU A 206 0.53 2.02 -18.26
N GLY A 207 1.13 2.23 -17.10
CA GLY A 207 0.82 3.36 -16.24
C GLY A 207 2.04 3.82 -15.44
N PHE A 208 1.83 4.61 -14.42
CA PHE A 208 2.87 5.04 -13.51
C PHE A 208 2.39 5.12 -12.06
N SER A 209 3.30 4.99 -11.10
CA SER A 209 3.04 5.30 -9.70
C SER A 209 3.66 6.65 -9.35
N TYR A 210 2.84 7.54 -8.81
CA TYR A 210 3.24 8.90 -8.48
C TYR A 210 3.60 9.05 -7.00
N HIS A 211 4.74 9.75 -6.76
CA HIS A 211 5.17 10.18 -5.43
C HIS A 211 5.92 11.51 -5.54
N GLY A 212 5.39 12.58 -4.95
CA GLY A 212 6.15 13.80 -4.71
C GLY A 212 5.81 14.97 -5.63
N ASN A 213 6.74 15.42 -6.48
CA ASN A 213 6.59 16.67 -7.22
C ASN A 213 5.46 16.61 -8.26
N VAL A 214 4.46 17.49 -8.09
CA VAL A 214 3.28 17.57 -8.94
C VAL A 214 3.60 17.96 -10.38
N GLU A 215 4.69 18.71 -10.62
CA GLU A 215 5.13 19.08 -11.97
C GLU A 215 5.34 17.85 -12.87
N VAL A 216 5.89 16.77 -12.33
CA VAL A 216 6.07 15.51 -13.10
C VAL A 216 4.73 14.84 -13.40
N PHE A 217 3.81 14.86 -12.44
CA PHE A 217 2.47 14.32 -12.65
C PHE A 217 1.74 15.11 -13.75
N ASP A 218 1.73 16.44 -13.63
CA ASP A 218 1.05 17.31 -14.60
C ASP A 218 1.65 17.13 -15.99
N TRP A 219 2.98 17.07 -16.10
CA TRP A 219 3.66 16.82 -17.36
C TRP A 219 3.21 15.47 -17.99
N LEU A 220 3.12 14.40 -17.21
CA LEU A 220 2.69 13.08 -17.70
C LEU A 220 1.22 13.09 -18.15
N ILE A 221 0.35 13.83 -17.46
CA ILE A 221 -1.06 13.97 -17.81
C ILE A 221 -1.22 14.84 -19.08
N GLU A 222 -0.47 15.93 -19.21
CA GLU A 222 -0.45 16.78 -20.41
C GLU A 222 -0.02 16.02 -21.66
N HIS A 223 0.85 15.02 -21.51
CA HIS A 223 1.30 14.15 -22.62
C HIS A 223 0.49 12.85 -22.74
N ASN A 224 -0.69 12.77 -22.10
CA ASN A 224 -1.52 11.57 -22.17
C ASN A 224 -1.96 11.22 -23.61
N ASP A 225 -2.11 12.21 -24.50
CA ASP A 225 -2.43 11.96 -25.92
C ASP A 225 -1.34 11.19 -26.66
N GLU A 226 -0.09 11.32 -26.23
CA GLU A 226 1.07 10.59 -26.77
C GLU A 226 1.20 9.22 -26.11
N TYR A 227 1.20 9.16 -24.78
CA TYR A 227 1.54 7.94 -24.02
C TYR A 227 0.34 7.02 -23.79
N LYS A 228 -0.89 7.55 -23.79
CA LYS A 228 -2.13 6.80 -23.56
C LYS A 228 -2.06 5.96 -22.30
N TRP A 229 -1.96 6.64 -21.14
CA TRP A 229 -1.90 5.95 -19.86
C TRP A 229 -3.20 5.18 -19.59
N ASP A 230 -3.08 3.89 -19.36
CA ASP A 230 -4.23 3.02 -19.09
C ASP A 230 -4.74 3.18 -17.65
N PHE A 231 -3.85 3.56 -16.74
CA PHE A 231 -4.14 3.77 -15.31
C PHE A 231 -3.00 4.54 -14.63
N VAL A 232 -3.27 5.10 -13.44
CA VAL A 232 -2.24 5.74 -12.61
C VAL A 232 -2.40 5.33 -11.16
N GLN A 233 -1.30 4.96 -10.51
CA GLN A 233 -1.28 4.61 -9.10
C GLN A 233 -0.95 5.83 -8.26
N ILE A 234 -1.88 6.24 -7.38
CA ILE A 234 -1.75 7.39 -6.49
C ILE A 234 -1.96 7.00 -5.02
N GLN A 235 -1.31 7.71 -4.11
CA GLN A 235 -1.61 7.64 -2.69
C GLN A 235 -2.92 8.37 -2.42
N MET A 236 -3.90 7.66 -1.83
CA MET A 236 -5.18 8.26 -1.48
C MET A 236 -5.82 7.59 -0.26
N ASN A 237 -6.20 8.38 0.71
CA ASN A 237 -7.02 8.04 1.86
C ASN A 237 -7.75 9.30 2.33
N PHE A 238 -8.66 9.20 3.30
CA PHE A 238 -9.48 10.34 3.72
C PHE A 238 -8.66 11.49 4.32
N LEU A 239 -7.46 11.24 4.88
CA LEU A 239 -6.56 12.27 5.39
C LEU A 239 -5.79 12.95 4.25
N ASP A 240 -5.13 12.16 3.39
CA ASP A 240 -4.32 12.69 2.28
C ASP A 240 -5.19 13.29 1.16
N TRP A 241 -6.51 13.14 1.24
CA TRP A 241 -7.45 13.74 0.29
C TRP A 241 -7.23 15.25 0.15
N ARG A 242 -7.11 15.96 1.28
CA ARG A 242 -6.86 17.42 1.34
C ARG A 242 -5.67 17.80 2.22
N HIS A 243 -4.96 16.84 2.78
CA HIS A 243 -3.86 17.06 3.70
C HIS A 243 -2.62 16.20 3.37
N ALA A 244 -2.34 15.95 2.08
CA ALA A 244 -1.23 15.12 1.62
C ALA A 244 0.15 15.70 2.02
N SER A 245 0.25 17.02 2.19
CA SER A 245 1.46 17.71 2.64
C SER A 245 1.66 17.76 4.15
N LEU A 246 0.78 17.11 4.93
CA LEU A 246 0.84 17.10 6.39
C LEU A 246 2.19 16.61 6.91
N GLY A 247 2.86 17.45 7.70
CA GLY A 247 4.16 17.15 8.29
C GLY A 247 5.35 17.22 7.31
N LYS A 248 5.15 17.64 6.07
CA LYS A 248 6.22 17.85 5.07
C LYS A 248 6.67 19.30 5.08
N GLU A 249 7.99 19.54 5.02
CA GLU A 249 8.56 20.89 5.04
C GLU A 249 8.34 21.63 3.72
N LYS A 250 8.26 20.92 2.61
CA LYS A 250 7.94 21.47 1.29
C LYS A 250 6.61 20.93 0.81
N ARG A 251 5.71 21.81 0.40
CA ARG A 251 4.48 21.45 -0.32
C ARG A 251 4.83 21.12 -1.78
N SER A 252 5.51 20.00 -2.00
CA SER A 252 5.77 19.49 -3.35
C SER A 252 4.72 18.48 -3.79
N ASP A 253 4.00 17.88 -2.83
CA ASP A 253 2.96 16.89 -3.11
C ASP A 253 1.61 17.59 -3.26
N ALA A 254 0.89 17.20 -4.29
CA ALA A 254 -0.51 17.60 -4.46
C ALA A 254 -1.40 16.75 -3.56
N ASP A 255 -2.50 17.34 -3.09
CA ASP A 255 -3.55 16.62 -2.42
C ASP A 255 -4.15 15.55 -3.33
N ALA A 256 -4.58 14.43 -2.74
CA ALA A 256 -5.13 13.32 -3.51
C ALA A 256 -6.40 13.73 -4.29
N GLU A 257 -7.16 14.71 -3.80
CA GLU A 257 -8.31 15.30 -4.51
C GLU A 257 -7.89 15.91 -5.85
N TYR A 258 -6.77 16.65 -5.88
CA TYR A 258 -6.25 17.20 -7.12
C TYR A 258 -5.87 16.10 -8.13
N LEU A 259 -5.06 15.14 -7.68
CA LEU A 259 -4.59 14.04 -8.53
C LEU A 259 -5.77 13.24 -9.10
N TYR A 260 -6.70 12.86 -8.24
CA TYR A 260 -7.90 12.10 -8.62
C TYR A 260 -8.75 12.86 -9.65
N ASN A 261 -8.95 14.16 -9.44
CA ASN A 261 -9.73 14.98 -10.37
C ASN A 261 -9.04 15.17 -11.72
N GLN A 262 -7.71 15.27 -11.77
CA GLN A 262 -6.96 15.32 -13.03
C GLN A 262 -7.07 13.98 -13.79
N LEU A 263 -6.99 12.85 -13.09
CA LEU A 263 -7.20 11.54 -13.71
C LEU A 263 -8.62 11.41 -14.28
N ALA A 264 -9.64 11.80 -13.50
CA ALA A 264 -11.03 11.75 -13.96
C ALA A 264 -11.31 12.62 -15.19
N LYS A 265 -10.69 13.80 -15.29
CA LYS A 265 -10.81 14.68 -16.48
C LYS A 265 -10.23 14.06 -17.75
N ASN A 266 -9.25 13.18 -17.60
CA ASN A 266 -8.56 12.51 -18.71
C ASN A 266 -9.04 11.07 -18.93
N ASP A 267 -10.13 10.65 -18.27
CA ASP A 267 -10.68 9.28 -18.32
C ASP A 267 -9.68 8.20 -17.91
N ILE A 268 -8.74 8.53 -17.02
CA ILE A 268 -7.73 7.62 -16.49
C ILE A 268 -8.21 7.09 -15.14
N GLN A 269 -8.21 5.77 -14.97
CA GLN A 269 -8.60 5.16 -13.70
C GLN A 269 -7.45 5.17 -12.69
N ALA A 270 -7.80 5.34 -11.42
CA ALA A 270 -6.85 5.35 -10.32
C ALA A 270 -6.70 3.96 -9.69
N VAL A 271 -5.46 3.49 -9.54
CA VAL A 271 -5.09 2.41 -8.63
C VAL A 271 -4.62 3.07 -7.33
N ILE A 272 -5.18 2.65 -6.19
CA ILE A 272 -4.92 3.35 -4.93
C ILE A 272 -3.91 2.60 -4.08
N MET A 273 -2.82 3.29 -3.71
CA MET A 273 -1.89 2.86 -2.68
C MET A 273 -2.08 3.66 -1.39
N GLU A 274 -1.58 3.13 -0.27
CA GLU A 274 -1.66 3.74 1.07
C GLU A 274 -3.11 4.09 1.53
N PRO A 275 -4.13 3.23 1.28
CA PRO A 275 -5.50 3.52 1.68
C PRO A 275 -5.65 3.64 3.20
N PHE A 276 -4.75 3.01 3.97
CA PHE A 276 -4.68 3.05 5.43
C PHE A 276 -3.42 3.75 5.95
N ARG A 277 -2.69 4.44 5.08
CA ARG A 277 -1.46 5.19 5.37
C ARG A 277 -0.43 4.36 6.16
N GLY A 278 -0.16 3.14 5.67
CA GLY A 278 0.77 2.19 6.32
C GLY A 278 0.33 1.73 7.69
N GLY A 279 -0.94 1.83 8.05
CA GLY A 279 -1.49 1.53 9.37
C GLY A 279 -1.58 2.74 10.30
N ALA A 280 -1.07 3.92 9.90
CA ALA A 280 -1.06 5.11 10.74
C ALA A 280 -2.48 5.61 11.08
N LEU A 281 -3.44 5.45 10.18
CA LEU A 281 -4.83 5.83 10.43
C LEU A 281 -5.49 4.97 11.53
N GLY A 282 -5.04 3.74 11.73
CA GLY A 282 -5.51 2.88 12.82
C GLY A 282 -5.06 3.31 14.22
N LYS A 283 -4.13 4.27 14.29
CA LYS A 283 -3.56 4.80 15.53
C LYS A 283 -4.08 6.21 15.88
N MET A 284 -5.28 6.55 15.40
CA MET A 284 -5.97 7.79 15.77
C MET A 284 -6.25 7.85 17.28
N SER A 285 -6.51 9.07 17.79
CA SER A 285 -6.94 9.22 19.18
C SER A 285 -8.25 8.48 19.46
N GLU A 286 -8.42 8.00 20.69
CA GLU A 286 -9.66 7.33 21.13
C GLU A 286 -10.90 8.16 20.81
N GLY A 287 -10.86 9.49 21.02
CA GLY A 287 -11.99 10.37 20.72
C GLY A 287 -12.38 10.42 19.24
N HIS A 288 -11.43 10.21 18.30
CA HIS A 288 -11.76 10.06 16.88
C HIS A 288 -12.39 8.68 16.60
N ILE A 289 -11.86 7.63 17.24
CA ILE A 289 -12.36 6.26 17.12
C ILE A 289 -13.81 6.18 17.65
N ASP A 290 -14.07 6.78 18.81
CA ASP A 290 -15.41 6.79 19.41
C ASP A 290 -16.45 7.44 18.49
N ARG A 291 -16.11 8.57 17.86
CA ARG A 291 -17.00 9.23 16.89
C ARG A 291 -17.35 8.34 15.69
N LEU A 292 -16.40 7.51 15.22
CA LEU A 292 -16.67 6.55 14.15
C LEU A 292 -17.56 5.41 14.64
N LYS A 293 -17.32 4.91 15.84
CA LYS A 293 -18.11 3.84 16.46
C LYS A 293 -19.55 4.26 16.81
N GLU A 294 -19.80 5.54 17.06
CA GLU A 294 -21.18 6.06 17.23
C GLU A 294 -22.06 5.79 16.00
N LEU A 295 -21.48 5.88 14.78
CA LEU A 295 -22.22 5.58 13.55
C LEU A 295 -22.17 4.10 13.17
N ARG A 296 -21.02 3.43 13.37
CA ARG A 296 -20.82 2.02 13.02
C ARG A 296 -20.03 1.31 14.12
N PRO A 297 -20.71 0.80 15.15
CA PRO A 297 -20.06 0.20 16.32
C PRO A 297 -19.15 -0.98 16.01
N ASP A 298 -19.50 -1.77 14.98
CA ASP A 298 -18.84 -3.00 14.62
C ASP A 298 -17.73 -2.81 13.57
N ASP A 299 -17.64 -1.64 12.91
CA ASP A 299 -16.65 -1.38 11.88
C ASP A 299 -15.29 -1.03 12.51
N THR A 300 -14.23 -1.66 12.02
CA THR A 300 -12.87 -1.27 12.34
C THR A 300 -12.48 0.02 11.61
N ILE A 301 -11.41 0.68 12.06
CA ILE A 301 -10.89 1.86 11.37
C ILE A 301 -10.38 1.52 9.98
N ALA A 302 -9.85 0.32 9.79
CA ALA A 302 -9.44 -0.17 8.47
C ALA A 302 -10.66 -0.24 7.53
N ARG A 303 -11.77 -0.84 7.98
CA ARG A 303 -13.02 -0.92 7.20
C ARG A 303 -13.53 0.48 6.80
N TRP A 304 -13.50 1.46 7.69
CA TRP A 304 -13.85 2.85 7.39
C TRP A 304 -12.97 3.43 6.26
N ALA A 305 -11.65 3.28 6.37
CA ALA A 305 -10.71 3.80 5.37
C ALA A 305 -10.89 3.13 4.00
N PHE A 306 -11.04 1.81 3.97
CA PHE A 306 -11.24 1.05 2.74
C PHE A 306 -12.58 1.36 2.08
N ARG A 307 -13.67 1.45 2.85
CA ARG A 307 -14.99 1.85 2.33
C ARG A 307 -14.96 3.24 1.71
N TRP A 308 -14.28 4.20 2.38
CA TRP A 308 -14.16 5.57 1.86
C TRP A 308 -13.48 5.61 0.50
N VAL A 309 -12.31 4.96 0.38
CA VAL A 309 -11.56 4.89 -0.88
C VAL A 309 -12.38 4.15 -1.95
N GLY A 310 -12.92 2.99 -1.62
CA GLY A 310 -13.74 2.19 -2.55
C GLY A 310 -15.02 2.88 -3.01
N SER A 311 -15.52 3.87 -2.25
CA SER A 311 -16.71 4.65 -2.62
C SER A 311 -16.46 5.60 -3.80
N LYS A 312 -15.20 5.92 -4.14
CA LYS A 312 -14.84 6.82 -5.24
C LYS A 312 -15.01 6.11 -6.60
N PRO A 313 -15.82 6.64 -7.54
CA PRO A 313 -16.18 5.91 -8.76
C PRO A 313 -15.03 5.67 -9.74
N GLY A 314 -14.04 6.59 -9.82
CA GLY A 314 -12.87 6.48 -10.71
C GLY A 314 -11.75 5.57 -10.18
N VAL A 315 -11.96 4.90 -9.05
CA VAL A 315 -11.00 3.95 -8.50
C VAL A 315 -11.19 2.59 -9.16
N LEU A 316 -10.14 2.05 -9.78
CA LEU A 316 -10.11 0.73 -10.37
C LEU A 316 -9.94 -0.35 -9.30
N THR A 317 -8.91 -0.21 -8.48
CA THR A 317 -8.59 -1.14 -7.39
C THR A 317 -7.87 -0.44 -6.24
N VAL A 318 -8.00 -0.98 -5.03
CA VAL A 318 -7.43 -0.45 -3.79
C VAL A 318 -6.44 -1.46 -3.23
N LEU A 319 -5.16 -1.09 -3.23
CA LEU A 319 -4.08 -1.97 -2.80
C LEU A 319 -3.98 -2.02 -1.27
N SER A 320 -4.14 -3.19 -0.70
CA SER A 320 -3.93 -3.45 0.71
C SER A 320 -2.75 -4.39 0.95
N GLY A 321 -1.88 -4.03 1.90
CA GLY A 321 -0.73 -4.84 2.33
C GLY A 321 -1.14 -5.88 3.37
N MET A 322 -1.82 -6.93 2.96
CA MET A 322 -2.38 -7.99 3.82
C MET A 322 -1.33 -9.08 4.05
N ASN A 323 -0.57 -8.97 5.13
CA ASN A 323 0.48 -9.92 5.48
C ASN A 323 0.08 -10.95 6.55
N GLN A 324 -1.17 -10.92 6.98
CA GLN A 324 -1.80 -11.86 7.91
C GLN A 324 -3.17 -12.24 7.38
N MET A 325 -3.64 -13.44 7.72
CA MET A 325 -4.93 -13.94 7.22
C MET A 325 -6.10 -13.09 7.71
N GLU A 326 -6.03 -12.59 8.92
CA GLU A 326 -7.06 -11.73 9.52
C GLU A 326 -7.28 -10.45 8.71
N HIS A 327 -6.20 -9.81 8.26
CA HIS A 327 -6.28 -8.61 7.40
C HIS A 327 -6.96 -8.93 6.06
N LEU A 328 -6.63 -10.09 5.48
CA LEU A 328 -7.20 -10.51 4.20
C LEU A 328 -8.68 -10.82 4.31
N VAL A 329 -9.08 -11.54 5.36
CA VAL A 329 -10.48 -11.88 5.64
C VAL A 329 -11.32 -10.61 5.78
N GLU A 330 -10.89 -9.68 6.65
CA GLU A 330 -11.60 -8.43 6.90
C GLU A 330 -11.75 -7.57 5.63
N ASN A 331 -10.68 -7.44 4.84
CA ASN A 331 -10.72 -6.63 3.64
C ASN A 331 -11.56 -7.29 2.53
N CYS A 332 -11.54 -8.62 2.40
CA CYS A 332 -12.47 -9.34 1.53
C CYS A 332 -13.92 -9.10 1.94
N GLU A 333 -14.25 -9.17 3.22
CA GLU A 333 -15.60 -8.87 3.73
C GLU A 333 -16.01 -7.43 3.43
N THR A 334 -15.10 -6.47 3.58
CA THR A 334 -15.35 -5.04 3.33
C THR A 334 -15.78 -4.76 1.89
N TYR A 335 -15.25 -5.54 0.94
CA TYR A 335 -15.54 -5.36 -0.49
C TYR A 335 -16.47 -6.45 -1.09
N SER A 336 -17.11 -7.28 -0.26
CA SER A 336 -17.94 -8.41 -0.74
C SER A 336 -19.39 -8.41 -0.22
N PRO A 337 -20.27 -7.52 -0.65
CA PRO A 337 -20.07 -6.39 -1.54
C PRO A 337 -19.63 -5.10 -0.82
N LEU A 338 -19.05 -4.14 -1.54
CA LEU A 338 -18.78 -2.81 -1.00
C LEU A 338 -20.09 -2.12 -0.57
N GLU A 339 -20.16 -1.75 0.67
CA GLU A 339 -21.11 -0.77 1.17
C GLU A 339 -20.48 0.63 1.11
N ARG A 340 -20.99 1.48 0.21
CA ARG A 340 -20.42 2.83 0.02
C ARG A 340 -20.65 3.71 1.25
N CYS A 341 -19.72 4.61 1.52
CA CYS A 341 -19.90 5.64 2.54
C CYS A 341 -21.06 6.57 2.17
N THR A 342 -21.90 6.84 3.16
CA THR A 342 -22.95 7.85 3.09
C THR A 342 -22.34 9.26 3.13
N GLU A 343 -23.16 10.29 2.86
CA GLU A 343 -22.73 11.69 2.98
C GLU A 343 -22.34 12.02 4.43
N ALA A 344 -23.12 11.61 5.42
CA ALA A 344 -22.81 11.83 6.83
C ALA A 344 -21.49 11.15 7.27
N GLU A 345 -21.19 9.97 6.75
CA GLU A 345 -19.93 9.27 6.99
C GLU A 345 -18.75 9.99 6.35
N ASN A 346 -18.92 10.51 5.13
CA ASN A 346 -17.90 11.32 4.46
C ASN A 346 -17.60 12.61 5.23
N ASP A 347 -18.65 13.33 5.67
CA ASP A 347 -18.52 14.55 6.47
C ASP A 347 -17.80 14.31 7.81
N LEU A 348 -18.09 13.16 8.44
CA LEU A 348 -17.40 12.79 9.68
C LEU A 348 -15.92 12.52 9.45
N LEU A 349 -15.58 11.76 8.39
CA LEU A 349 -14.19 11.48 8.04
C LEU A 349 -13.42 12.74 7.65
N GLU A 350 -14.05 13.69 6.94
CA GLU A 350 -13.46 15.00 6.62
C GLU A 350 -13.15 15.79 7.89
N LYS A 351 -14.10 15.90 8.83
CA LYS A 351 -13.87 16.56 10.13
C LYS A 351 -12.74 15.90 10.94
N ILE A 352 -12.68 14.58 10.92
CA ILE A 352 -11.57 13.84 11.58
C ILE A 352 -10.23 14.14 10.88
N ALA A 353 -10.20 14.21 9.56
CA ALA A 353 -9.01 14.57 8.81
C ALA A 353 -8.53 16.00 9.14
N ASP A 354 -9.45 16.95 9.23
CA ASP A 354 -9.14 18.33 9.64
C ASP A 354 -8.58 18.38 11.07
N ASP A 355 -9.20 17.65 12.02
CA ASP A 355 -8.71 17.57 13.39
C ASP A 355 -7.28 16.98 13.45
N ILE A 356 -7.01 15.91 12.69
CA ILE A 356 -5.68 15.28 12.59
C ILE A 356 -4.68 16.22 11.94
N SER A 357 -5.08 16.99 10.92
CA SER A 357 -4.19 17.90 10.20
C SER A 357 -3.61 19.00 11.08
N GLY A 358 -4.30 19.36 12.15
CA GLY A 358 -3.82 20.29 13.18
C GLY A 358 -2.71 19.69 14.08
N ILE A 359 -2.43 18.37 14.02
CA ILE A 359 -1.43 17.71 14.86
C ILE A 359 -0.11 17.59 14.08
N PRO A 360 1.02 18.15 14.56
CA PRO A 360 2.31 18.11 13.87
C PRO A 360 2.99 16.74 13.94
N ILE A 361 2.43 15.73 13.27
CA ILE A 361 2.98 14.38 13.16
C ILE A 361 4.08 14.29 12.09
N ILE A 362 4.94 13.27 12.19
CA ILE A 362 5.90 12.90 11.13
C ILE A 362 5.17 11.98 10.14
N PRO A 363 5.11 12.31 8.82
CA PRO A 363 4.27 11.60 7.85
C PRO A 363 4.87 10.24 7.41
N CYS A 364 5.40 9.45 8.33
CA CYS A 364 5.98 8.16 8.05
C CYS A 364 4.89 7.09 7.86
N THR A 365 4.93 6.38 6.71
CA THR A 365 4.04 5.25 6.39
C THR A 365 4.65 3.89 6.71
N THR A 366 5.76 3.86 7.43
CA THR A 366 6.49 2.64 7.82
C THR A 366 6.86 1.71 6.66
N CYS A 367 7.01 2.25 5.44
CA CYS A 367 7.35 1.47 4.24
C CYS A 367 8.75 0.82 4.27
N ALA A 368 9.62 1.27 5.18
CA ALA A 368 10.97 0.77 5.43
C ALA A 368 11.97 0.91 4.25
N TYR A 369 11.69 1.74 3.23
CA TYR A 369 12.64 1.98 2.13
C TYR A 369 13.95 2.60 2.61
N CYS A 370 13.91 3.39 3.70
CA CYS A 370 15.08 3.95 4.34
C CYS A 370 15.90 2.94 5.16
N MET A 371 15.47 1.66 5.21
CA MET A 371 16.13 0.60 5.96
C MET A 371 16.90 -0.36 5.05
N PRO A 372 18.02 -0.98 5.53
CA PRO A 372 18.63 -0.75 6.83
C PRO A 372 19.37 0.59 6.87
N CYS A 373 19.28 1.28 8.02
CA CYS A 373 20.15 2.43 8.27
C CYS A 373 21.61 1.96 8.46
N PRO A 374 22.62 2.56 7.79
CA PRO A 374 24.02 2.16 7.96
C PRO A 374 24.54 2.26 9.41
N TYR A 375 23.89 3.09 10.21
CA TYR A 375 24.23 3.33 11.63
C TYR A 375 23.26 2.64 12.59
N GLY A 376 22.44 1.71 12.11
CA GLY A 376 21.58 0.87 12.93
C GLY A 376 20.28 1.53 13.43
N VAL A 377 19.98 2.79 13.09
CA VAL A 377 18.76 3.47 13.54
C VAL A 377 17.53 2.76 12.99
N ASP A 378 16.58 2.41 13.87
CA ASP A 378 15.23 2.01 13.47
C ASP A 378 14.38 3.26 13.16
N ILE A 379 14.53 3.78 11.94
CA ILE A 379 13.88 5.03 11.52
C ILE A 379 12.35 4.96 11.69
N PRO A 380 11.65 3.92 11.17
CA PRO A 380 10.19 3.82 11.33
C PRO A 380 9.76 3.67 12.80
N GLY A 381 10.48 2.88 13.61
CA GLY A 381 10.14 2.67 15.01
C GLY A 381 10.23 3.96 15.84
N ASN A 382 11.29 4.77 15.63
CA ASN A 382 11.41 6.07 16.28
C ASN A 382 10.26 7.01 15.93
N PHE A 383 9.85 7.06 14.67
CA PHE A 383 8.73 7.91 14.22
C PHE A 383 7.38 7.42 14.73
N THR A 384 7.20 6.11 14.86
CA THR A 384 5.97 5.52 15.40
C THR A 384 5.75 5.99 16.83
N VAL A 385 6.75 5.83 17.72
CA VAL A 385 6.64 6.26 19.13
C VAL A 385 6.37 7.77 19.25
N TYR A 386 7.06 8.59 18.44
CA TYR A 386 6.82 10.02 18.40
C TYR A 386 5.37 10.34 17.98
N ASN A 387 4.89 9.74 16.92
CA ASN A 387 3.55 10.02 16.39
C ASN A 387 2.44 9.55 17.35
N GLU A 388 2.61 8.40 17.98
CA GLU A 388 1.67 7.90 19.00
C GLU A 388 1.56 8.87 20.16
N ALA A 389 2.70 9.36 20.68
CA ALA A 389 2.70 10.35 21.76
C ALA A 389 2.09 11.70 21.34
N MET A 390 2.31 12.12 20.07
CA MET A 390 1.68 13.33 19.53
C MET A 390 0.17 13.21 19.46
N GLN A 391 -0.34 12.10 18.92
CA GLN A 391 -1.78 11.87 18.78
C GLN A 391 -2.47 11.74 20.14
N ALA A 392 -1.82 11.08 21.11
CA ALA A 392 -2.29 10.98 22.48
C ALA A 392 -2.16 12.30 23.28
N LYS A 393 -1.57 13.36 22.69
CA LYS A 393 -1.26 14.64 23.36
C LYS A 393 -0.35 14.47 24.60
N THR A 394 0.44 13.41 24.63
CA THR A 394 1.36 13.09 25.73
C THR A 394 2.81 13.47 25.43
N LEU A 395 3.12 13.92 24.20
CA LEU A 395 4.45 14.37 23.85
C LEU A 395 4.78 15.65 24.64
N PRO A 396 5.95 15.73 25.30
CA PRO A 396 6.36 16.93 26.06
C PRO A 396 6.85 18.02 25.09
N LEU A 397 5.91 18.68 24.42
CA LEU A 397 6.23 19.91 23.68
C LEU A 397 6.32 21.07 24.68
N PRO A 398 7.35 21.94 24.59
CA PRO A 398 7.53 23.01 25.54
C PRO A 398 6.57 24.17 25.25
N PRO A 399 5.43 24.29 25.93
CA PRO A 399 4.84 25.59 26.12
C PRO A 399 5.54 26.22 27.33
N LYS A 400 5.83 27.50 27.26
CA LYS A 400 6.29 28.23 28.44
C LYS A 400 5.26 28.06 29.57
N GLY A 401 5.65 27.42 30.66
CA GLY A 401 4.83 27.32 31.87
C GLY A 401 3.82 26.17 31.93
N ASP A 402 4.00 25.09 31.15
CA ASP A 402 3.19 23.88 31.33
C ASP A 402 3.54 23.16 32.63
N PRO A 403 2.65 23.11 33.65
CA PRO A 403 2.93 22.49 34.95
C PRO A 403 3.14 20.96 34.85
N ASP A 404 2.63 20.31 33.80
CA ASP A 404 2.70 18.88 33.60
C ASP A 404 3.85 18.44 32.67
N TYR A 405 4.70 19.41 32.22
CA TYR A 405 5.78 19.11 31.27
C TYR A 405 6.73 18.03 31.79
N ASP A 406 7.20 18.15 33.04
CA ASP A 406 8.17 17.21 33.61
C ASP A 406 7.58 15.80 33.71
N ALA A 407 6.33 15.67 34.11
CA ALA A 407 5.65 14.36 34.24
C ALA A 407 5.45 13.72 32.84
N ARG A 408 5.03 14.50 31.84
CA ARG A 408 4.90 14.02 30.45
C ARG A 408 6.26 13.67 29.86
N HIS A 409 7.29 14.47 30.13
CA HIS A 409 8.64 14.17 29.66
C HIS A 409 9.16 12.84 30.21
N GLU A 410 9.02 12.61 31.52
CA GLU A 410 9.42 11.36 32.13
C GLU A 410 8.66 10.15 31.59
N ALA A 411 7.35 10.29 31.43
CA ALA A 411 6.48 9.26 30.84
C ALA A 411 6.88 8.94 29.39
N PHE A 412 7.10 9.98 28.56
CA PHE A 412 7.52 9.81 27.17
C PHE A 412 8.90 9.14 27.06
N VAL A 413 9.89 9.59 27.84
CA VAL A 413 11.24 9.00 27.87
C VAL A 413 11.19 7.53 28.25
N LYS A 414 10.40 7.18 29.27
CA LYS A 414 10.20 5.79 29.71
C LYS A 414 9.57 4.94 28.59
N ALA A 415 8.50 5.43 27.97
CA ALA A 415 7.81 4.72 26.86
C ALA A 415 8.75 4.54 25.66
N TYR A 416 9.47 5.59 25.27
CA TYR A 416 10.42 5.55 24.17
C TYR A 416 11.55 4.54 24.41
N TYR A 417 12.14 4.53 25.60
CA TYR A 417 13.22 3.60 25.93
C TYR A 417 12.75 2.15 26.05
N ALA A 418 11.49 1.93 26.37
CA ALA A 418 10.90 0.60 26.35
C ALA A 418 10.63 0.09 24.93
N ALA A 419 10.22 0.99 24.03
CA ALA A 419 9.85 0.63 22.66
C ALA A 419 11.05 0.56 21.68
N VAL A 420 12.10 1.39 21.89
CA VAL A 420 13.25 1.49 20.98
C VAL A 420 14.53 1.03 21.68
N PRO A 421 15.13 -0.12 21.28
CA PRO A 421 16.42 -0.61 21.79
C PRO A 421 17.53 0.43 21.66
N ALA A 422 18.48 0.42 22.59
CA ALA A 422 19.52 1.45 22.72
C ALA A 422 20.30 1.70 21.42
N GLU A 423 20.67 0.63 20.72
CA GLU A 423 21.43 0.64 19.49
C GLU A 423 20.61 1.07 18.25
N LYS A 424 19.29 1.23 18.40
CA LYS A 424 18.34 1.60 17.33
C LYS A 424 17.73 2.99 17.49
N ARG A 425 18.12 3.71 18.54
CA ARG A 425 17.54 5.01 18.91
C ARG A 425 17.97 6.14 17.98
N ALA A 426 17.20 7.22 18.00
CA ALA A 426 17.42 8.43 17.22
C ALA A 426 18.82 9.07 17.43
N ASN A 427 19.43 8.90 18.61
CA ASN A 427 20.78 9.41 18.91
C ASN A 427 21.91 8.70 18.16
N GLN A 428 21.65 7.57 17.52
CA GLN A 428 22.61 6.90 16.63
C GLN A 428 22.67 7.56 15.25
N CYS A 429 21.78 8.49 14.94
CA CYS A 429 21.79 9.20 13.66
C CYS A 429 22.96 10.19 13.59
N VAL A 430 23.79 10.04 12.57
CA VAL A 430 24.99 10.89 12.32
C VAL A 430 24.77 11.87 11.17
N ASP A 431 23.54 12.08 10.73
CA ASP A 431 23.16 13.02 9.65
C ASP A 431 23.84 12.72 8.29
N CYS A 432 24.01 11.44 7.96
CA CYS A 432 24.65 11.02 6.70
C CYS A 432 23.76 11.11 5.47
N GLU A 433 22.49 11.49 5.60
CA GLU A 433 21.50 11.70 4.56
C GLU A 433 21.21 10.50 3.64
N HIS A 434 21.79 9.32 3.86
CA HIS A 434 21.59 8.13 3.03
C HIS A 434 20.10 7.74 2.87
N CYS A 435 19.29 8.01 3.88
CA CYS A 435 17.85 7.71 3.90
C CYS A 435 16.98 8.70 3.10
N LEU A 436 17.47 9.92 2.79
CA LEU A 436 16.67 10.96 2.15
C LEU A 436 16.18 10.56 0.75
N PRO A 437 17.05 10.10 -0.18
CA PRO A 437 16.63 9.74 -1.52
C PRO A 437 15.75 8.49 -1.56
N LEU A 438 15.66 7.74 -0.46
CA LEU A 438 14.89 6.50 -0.37
C LEU A 438 13.49 6.70 0.20
N CYS A 439 13.22 7.88 0.78
CA CYS A 439 11.94 8.14 1.43
C CYS A 439 10.89 8.61 0.43
N PRO A 440 9.84 7.80 0.11
CA PRO A 440 8.78 8.23 -0.81
C PRO A 440 7.92 9.36 -0.22
N GLN A 441 7.93 9.54 1.11
CA GLN A 441 7.25 10.63 1.80
C GLN A 441 8.11 11.90 1.93
N GLN A 442 9.32 11.91 1.37
CA GLN A 442 10.26 13.05 1.38
C GLN A 442 10.54 13.62 2.78
N ILE A 443 10.47 12.78 3.81
CA ILE A 443 10.73 13.18 5.18
C ILE A 443 12.22 13.54 5.33
N ARG A 444 12.50 14.73 5.91
CA ARG A 444 13.85 15.13 6.32
C ARG A 444 14.26 14.32 7.57
N ILE A 445 14.49 13.02 7.35
CA ILE A 445 14.70 12.03 8.42
C ILE A 445 15.75 12.45 9.45
N PRO A 446 16.94 12.95 9.08
CA PRO A 446 17.94 13.38 10.06
C PRO A 446 17.45 14.50 10.97
N ILE A 447 16.74 15.48 10.41
CA ILE A 447 16.15 16.61 11.17
C ILE A 447 15.14 16.09 12.19
N GLN A 448 14.27 15.15 11.78
CA GLN A 448 13.27 14.58 12.69
C GLN A 448 13.94 13.71 13.78
N MET A 449 15.02 12.99 13.47
CA MET A 449 15.82 12.29 14.47
C MET A 449 16.45 13.26 15.48
N GLY A 450 17.00 14.39 14.99
CA GLY A 450 17.51 15.45 15.84
C GLY A 450 16.43 16.02 16.77
N ARG A 451 15.21 16.25 16.26
CA ARG A 451 14.04 16.71 17.04
C ARG A 451 13.66 15.71 18.15
N ILE A 452 13.57 14.44 17.83
CA ILE A 452 13.29 13.39 18.85
C ILE A 452 14.38 13.41 19.92
N ASN A 453 15.66 13.48 19.53
CA ASN A 453 16.77 13.57 20.48
C ASN A 453 16.70 14.79 21.40
N GLN A 454 16.27 15.93 20.88
CA GLN A 454 16.09 17.14 21.70
C GLN A 454 14.99 16.96 22.75
N ILE A 455 13.89 16.28 22.36
CA ILE A 455 12.78 15.99 23.29
C ILE A 455 13.23 15.01 24.38
N LEU A 456 14.05 14.02 24.07
CA LEU A 456 14.53 13.03 25.03
C LEU A 456 15.54 13.59 26.05
N ARG A 457 16.20 14.70 25.72
CA ARG A 457 17.13 15.37 26.66
C ARG A 457 16.33 16.21 27.64
N LYS A 458 16.53 15.94 28.93
CA LYS A 458 16.03 16.85 29.97
C LYS A 458 16.73 18.20 29.78
N ARG A 459 15.98 19.28 29.66
CA ARG A 459 16.53 20.64 29.61
C ARG A 459 17.06 21.07 30.96
#